data_147b2bf548e020794f3ca0f4da5dc928
#
_entry.id   147b2bf548e020794f3ca0f4da5dc928
#
_cell.length_a   1.000
_cell.length_b   1.000
_cell.length_c   1.000
_cell.angle_alpha   90.00
_cell.angle_beta   90.00
_cell.angle_gamma   90.00
#
_symmetry.space_group_name_H-M   'P 1'
#
loop_
_entity.id
_entity.type
_entity.pdbx_description
1 polymer ?
#
loop_
_entity_poly.entity_id
_entity_poly.type
_entity_poly.pdbx_seq_one_letter_code
_entity_poly.pdbx_strand_id
1 'polypeptide(L)'
;MSETIYIKYLPGSPRLEKIAHGDWIDLYTYKDTTLNAGDFQIISLGFACKLPEGYEANIVARSSTFKRYGILQTNAMAVIDSSYCGNGDIWGYPVYATRDVFIPKGTRLCQFRINKKQPELIFEEVVNLSDKNRKGFGSTGV
;
A
#
# COMPACT_ATOMS: atom_id res chain seq x y z
N MET A 1 10.63 -12.68 -17.10
CA MET A 1 11.83 -12.44 -16.27
C MET A 1 11.41 -12.04 -14.88
N SER A 2 12.21 -12.42 -13.90
CA SER A 2 11.94 -12.09 -12.51
C SER A 2 12.66 -10.83 -12.09
N GLU A 3 12.06 -10.10 -11.16
CA GLU A 3 12.69 -9.01 -10.44
C GLU A 3 12.92 -9.45 -9.01
N THR A 4 13.93 -8.91 -8.35
CA THR A 4 14.28 -9.31 -6.99
C THR A 4 14.01 -8.17 -6.00
N ILE A 5 13.31 -8.49 -4.92
CA ILE A 5 13.15 -7.60 -3.77
C ILE A 5 14.03 -8.15 -2.66
N TYR A 6 14.97 -7.33 -2.16
CA TYR A 6 15.77 -7.69 -0.99
C TYR A 6 15.01 -7.28 0.25
N ILE A 7 14.76 -8.23 1.14
CA ILE A 7 13.86 -8.01 2.28
C ILE A 7 14.56 -8.35 3.60
N LYS A 8 14.34 -7.48 4.59
CA LYS A 8 14.81 -7.68 5.96
C LYS A 8 13.60 -7.75 6.88
N TYR A 9 13.38 -8.91 7.45
CA TYR A 9 12.28 -9.11 8.38
C TYR A 9 12.65 -8.71 9.81
N LEU A 10 11.70 -8.13 10.54
CA LEU A 10 11.83 -8.00 11.98
C LEU A 10 11.75 -9.40 12.62
N PRO A 11 12.34 -9.58 13.83
CA PRO A 11 12.31 -10.87 14.48
C PRO A 11 10.90 -11.45 14.63
N GLY A 12 10.71 -12.68 14.18
CA GLY A 12 9.42 -13.37 14.27
C GLY A 12 8.36 -12.92 13.29
N SER A 13 8.68 -12.05 12.34
CA SER A 13 7.69 -11.59 11.37
C SER A 13 7.25 -12.72 10.44
N PRO A 14 5.97 -12.77 10.07
CA PRO A 14 5.52 -13.65 8.99
C PRO A 14 6.27 -13.35 7.70
N ARG A 15 6.60 -14.41 6.96
CA ARG A 15 7.31 -14.28 5.67
C ARG A 15 6.31 -14.03 4.56
N LEU A 16 6.72 -13.20 3.59
CA LEU A 16 5.91 -12.97 2.40
C LEU A 16 5.95 -14.20 1.50
N GLU A 17 4.82 -14.51 0.90
CA GLU A 17 4.68 -15.66 0.01
C GLU A 17 4.04 -15.25 -1.29
N LYS A 18 4.54 -15.79 -2.39
CA LYS A 18 3.85 -15.67 -3.66
C LYS A 18 2.80 -16.78 -3.72
N ILE A 19 1.54 -16.37 -3.86
CA ILE A 19 0.43 -17.32 -3.99
C ILE A 19 0.24 -17.74 -5.45
N ALA A 20 -0.37 -18.92 -5.64
CA ALA A 20 -0.57 -19.48 -6.98
C ALA A 20 -1.58 -18.71 -7.82
N HIS A 21 -2.49 -17.99 -7.18
CA HIS A 21 -3.55 -17.24 -7.85
C HIS A 21 -3.44 -15.75 -7.53
N GLY A 22 -3.56 -14.92 -8.58
CA GLY A 22 -3.48 -13.48 -8.44
C GLY A 22 -2.06 -12.94 -8.50
N ASP A 23 -1.95 -11.65 -8.75
CA ASP A 23 -0.66 -10.97 -8.92
C ASP A 23 -0.21 -10.19 -7.68
N TRP A 24 -1.15 -9.86 -6.80
CA TRP A 24 -0.85 -9.09 -5.60
C TRP A 24 -0.35 -10.00 -4.49
N ILE A 25 0.55 -9.47 -3.68
CA ILE A 25 1.18 -10.21 -2.57
C ILE A 25 0.54 -9.76 -1.27
N ASP A 26 0.08 -10.70 -0.47
CA ASP A 26 -0.51 -10.41 0.85
C ASP A 26 0.56 -9.94 1.83
N LEU A 27 0.18 -8.96 2.65
CA LEU A 27 0.98 -8.44 3.76
C LEU A 27 0.28 -8.75 5.08
N TYR A 28 1.09 -9.01 6.11
CA TYR A 28 0.61 -9.55 7.38
C TYR A 28 0.89 -8.58 8.52
N THR A 29 0.00 -8.58 9.51
CA THR A 29 0.28 -7.84 10.74
C THR A 29 1.48 -8.44 11.47
N TYR A 30 2.38 -7.58 11.92
CA TYR A 30 3.56 -8.01 12.65
C TYR A 30 3.25 -8.40 14.09
N LYS A 31 2.27 -7.75 14.72
CA LYS A 31 1.90 -7.95 16.13
C LYS A 31 0.40 -8.00 16.29
N ASP A 32 -0.05 -8.60 17.40
CA ASP A 32 -1.44 -8.46 17.84
C ASP A 32 -1.78 -6.97 17.97
N THR A 33 -2.91 -6.57 17.43
CA THR A 33 -3.32 -5.17 17.38
C THR A 33 -4.75 -5.03 17.88
N THR A 34 -4.94 -4.18 18.87
CA THR A 34 -6.26 -3.83 19.39
C THR A 34 -6.56 -2.39 19.05
N LEU A 35 -7.70 -2.15 18.43
CA LEU A 35 -8.15 -0.82 18.05
C LEU A 35 -9.53 -0.56 18.62
N ASN A 36 -9.76 0.64 19.13
CA ASN A 36 -11.09 1.10 19.51
C ASN A 36 -11.68 1.92 18.34
N ALA A 37 -13.00 1.93 18.25
CA ALA A 37 -13.69 2.76 17.25
C ALA A 37 -13.17 4.20 17.32
N GLY A 38 -12.79 4.75 16.18
CA GLY A 38 -12.23 6.10 16.09
C GLY A 38 -10.71 6.18 16.18
N ASP A 39 -10.03 5.09 16.49
CA ASP A 39 -8.56 5.08 16.57
C ASP A 39 -7.92 5.19 15.20
N PHE A 40 -6.83 5.94 15.14
CA PHE A 40 -5.88 5.90 14.03
C PHE A 40 -4.61 5.22 14.50
N GLN A 41 -4.11 4.30 13.68
CA GLN A 41 -2.84 3.63 13.96
C GLN A 41 -2.15 3.23 12.66
N ILE A 42 -0.83 3.28 12.68
CA ILE A 42 -0.02 2.69 11.61
C ILE A 42 0.39 1.30 12.06
N ILE A 43 -0.20 0.29 11.45
CA ILE A 43 0.06 -1.10 11.81
C ILE A 43 1.34 -1.55 11.13
N SER A 44 2.31 -2.02 11.91
CA SER A 44 3.57 -2.52 11.36
C SER A 44 3.33 -3.80 10.55
N LEU A 45 3.97 -3.88 9.39
CA LEU A 45 3.94 -5.06 8.52
C LEU A 45 5.18 -5.93 8.68
N GLY A 46 6.12 -5.52 9.54
CA GLY A 46 7.18 -6.38 10.03
C GLY A 46 8.40 -6.52 9.13
N PHE A 47 8.57 -5.68 8.12
CA PHE A 47 9.75 -5.78 7.27
C PHE A 47 10.12 -4.44 6.65
N ALA A 48 11.39 -4.35 6.27
CA ALA A 48 11.91 -3.32 5.39
C ALA A 48 12.44 -4.01 4.13
N CYS A 49 12.41 -3.33 2.99
CA CYS A 49 12.90 -3.94 1.77
C CYS A 49 13.45 -2.92 0.79
N LYS A 50 14.25 -3.43 -0.14
CA LYS A 50 14.76 -2.67 -1.26
C LYS A 50 14.08 -3.20 -2.53
N LEU A 51 13.32 -2.33 -3.17
CA LEU A 51 12.65 -2.63 -4.42
C LEU A 51 13.65 -2.76 -5.56
N PRO A 52 13.30 -3.47 -6.64
CA PRO A 52 14.14 -3.50 -7.83
C PRO A 52 14.32 -2.09 -8.39
N GLU A 53 15.46 -1.83 -9.01
CA GLU A 53 15.71 -0.55 -9.64
C GLU A 53 14.64 -0.23 -10.68
N GLY A 54 14.14 1.01 -10.66
CA GLY A 54 13.12 1.46 -11.61
C GLY A 54 11.68 1.12 -11.20
N TYR A 55 11.47 0.65 -9.98
CA TYR A 55 10.14 0.30 -9.49
C TYR A 55 9.76 1.06 -8.22
N GLU A 56 8.47 1.17 -8.02
CA GLU A 56 7.87 1.64 -6.77
C GLU A 56 6.81 0.62 -6.35
N ALA A 57 6.30 0.71 -5.14
CA ALA A 57 5.29 -0.21 -4.65
C ALA A 57 4.03 0.53 -4.22
N ASN A 58 2.89 -0.15 -4.33
CA ASN A 58 1.61 0.35 -3.82
C ASN A 58 0.99 -0.69 -2.90
N ILE A 59 0.42 -0.21 -1.79
CA ILE A 59 -0.32 -1.04 -0.85
C ILE A 59 -1.77 -0.61 -0.85
N VAL A 60 -2.66 -1.59 -0.97
CA VAL A 60 -4.11 -1.38 -0.87
C VAL A 60 -4.71 -2.42 0.06
N ALA A 61 -5.95 -2.17 0.50
CA ALA A 61 -6.70 -3.14 1.29
C ALA A 61 -7.01 -4.38 0.44
N ARG A 62 -7.19 -5.51 1.11
CA ARG A 62 -7.81 -6.68 0.49
C ARG A 62 -9.32 -6.45 0.42
N SER A 63 -9.99 -7.16 -0.48
CA SER A 63 -11.44 -7.04 -0.64
C SER A 63 -12.23 -7.34 0.64
N SER A 64 -11.66 -8.14 1.53
CA SER A 64 -12.31 -8.54 2.79
C SER A 64 -11.89 -7.71 4.01
N THR A 65 -10.94 -6.80 3.86
CA THR A 65 -10.34 -6.09 5.00
C THR A 65 -11.37 -5.30 5.80
N PHE A 66 -12.16 -4.47 5.14
CA PHE A 66 -13.16 -3.67 5.83
C PHE A 66 -14.26 -4.55 6.42
N LYS A 67 -14.75 -5.51 5.65
CA LYS A 67 -15.83 -6.39 6.08
C LYS A 67 -15.46 -7.15 7.34
N ARG A 68 -14.23 -7.67 7.42
CA ARG A 68 -13.78 -8.48 8.55
C ARG A 68 -13.36 -7.66 9.76
N TYR A 69 -12.69 -6.53 9.54
CA TYR A 69 -12.02 -5.82 10.61
C TYR A 69 -12.56 -4.41 10.86
N GLY A 70 -13.41 -3.90 9.97
CA GLY A 70 -13.97 -2.56 10.12
C GLY A 70 -12.93 -1.45 10.03
N ILE A 71 -11.80 -1.68 9.41
CA ILE A 71 -10.74 -0.70 9.26
C ILE A 71 -10.68 -0.15 7.85
N LEU A 72 -10.39 1.14 7.76
CA LEU A 72 -10.19 1.83 6.49
C LEU A 72 -8.74 2.28 6.38
N GLN A 73 -8.14 2.07 5.23
CA GLN A 73 -6.80 2.60 4.94
C GLN A 73 -6.92 4.11 4.76
N THR A 74 -6.19 4.87 5.59
CA THR A 74 -6.37 6.33 5.65
C THR A 74 -5.82 7.08 4.44
N ASN A 75 -4.85 6.48 3.76
CA ASN A 75 -4.28 7.08 2.54
C ASN A 75 -4.81 6.44 1.25
N ALA A 76 -5.87 5.67 1.33
CA ALA A 76 -6.50 4.95 0.22
C ALA A 76 -5.54 3.99 -0.49
N MET A 77 -4.39 4.46 -0.92
CA MET A 77 -3.33 3.66 -1.53
C MET A 77 -1.99 4.19 -1.00
N ALA A 78 -1.22 3.30 -0.39
CA ALA A 78 0.13 3.67 0.03
C ALA A 78 1.06 3.71 -1.18
N VAL A 79 1.96 4.67 -1.17
CA VAL A 79 2.99 4.81 -2.19
C VAL A 79 4.33 4.61 -1.49
N ILE A 80 5.03 3.54 -1.85
CA ILE A 80 6.34 3.25 -1.31
C ILE A 80 7.38 3.62 -2.37
N ASP A 81 8.07 4.71 -2.11
CA ASP A 81 9.14 5.18 -2.98
C ASP A 81 10.34 4.24 -2.89
N SER A 82 11.09 4.12 -3.99
CA SER A 82 12.29 3.27 -4.01
C SER A 82 13.36 3.71 -3.00
N SER A 83 13.34 4.97 -2.58
CA SER A 83 14.27 5.50 -1.58
C SER A 83 13.95 5.04 -0.16
N TYR A 84 12.76 4.50 0.06
CA TYR A 84 12.35 3.96 1.36
C TYR A 84 12.88 2.54 1.52
N CYS A 85 14.19 2.42 1.66
CA CYS A 85 14.90 1.13 1.61
C CYS A 85 15.96 0.96 2.71
N GLY A 86 15.88 1.76 3.76
CA GLY A 86 16.79 1.64 4.89
C GLY A 86 16.39 0.51 5.84
N ASN A 87 17.34 0.10 6.69
CA ASN A 87 17.09 -0.98 7.65
C ASN A 87 15.95 -0.69 8.62
N GLY A 88 15.71 0.58 8.93
CA GLY A 88 14.64 1.00 9.83
C GLY A 88 13.38 1.47 9.11
N ASP A 89 13.35 1.41 7.79
CA ASP A 89 12.21 1.83 6.98
C ASP A 89 11.18 0.71 6.90
N ILE A 90 10.55 0.43 8.03
CA ILE A 90 9.59 -0.66 8.15
C ILE A 90 8.28 -0.27 7.46
N TRP A 91 7.77 -1.16 6.64
CA TRP A 91 6.48 -0.95 5.99
C TRP A 91 5.36 -0.95 7.01
N GLY A 92 4.43 -0.01 6.85
CA GLY A 92 3.29 0.15 7.73
C GLY A 92 2.00 0.32 6.96
N TYR A 93 0.90 0.04 7.64
CA TYR A 93 -0.44 0.14 7.07
C TYR A 93 -1.27 1.11 7.91
N PRO A 94 -1.49 2.35 7.46
CA PRO A 94 -2.22 3.34 8.24
C PRO A 94 -3.72 3.09 8.15
N VAL A 95 -4.38 2.98 9.30
CA VAL A 95 -5.80 2.64 9.35
C VAL A 95 -6.57 3.53 10.31
N TYR A 96 -7.84 3.70 10.00
CA TYR A 96 -8.85 4.26 10.87
C TYR A 96 -9.85 3.16 11.22
N ALA A 97 -10.09 2.95 12.51
CA ALA A 97 -11.01 1.92 12.97
C ALA A 97 -12.43 2.47 13.07
N THR A 98 -13.38 1.83 12.38
CA THR A 98 -14.80 2.22 12.45
C THR A 98 -15.54 1.53 13.59
N ARG A 99 -14.92 0.54 14.21
CA ARG A 99 -15.47 -0.21 15.36
C ARG A 99 -14.31 -0.80 16.16
N ASP A 100 -14.62 -1.25 17.37
CA ASP A 100 -13.64 -1.97 18.18
C ASP A 100 -13.28 -3.27 17.48
N VAL A 101 -11.99 -3.57 17.41
CA VAL A 101 -11.52 -4.78 16.73
C VAL A 101 -10.19 -5.25 17.32
N PHE A 102 -10.03 -6.57 17.37
CA PHE A 102 -8.74 -7.21 17.65
C PHE A 102 -8.27 -7.92 16.39
N ILE A 103 -7.05 -7.63 15.99
CA ILE A 103 -6.42 -8.21 14.78
C ILE A 103 -5.21 -9.01 15.25
N PRO A 104 -5.24 -10.35 15.17
CA PRO A 104 -4.11 -11.18 15.58
C PRO A 104 -2.88 -10.98 14.70
N LYS A 105 -1.71 -11.15 15.27
CA LYS A 105 -0.45 -11.24 14.52
C LYS A 105 -0.61 -12.25 13.39
N GLY A 106 -0.03 -11.94 12.25
CA GLY A 106 -0.05 -12.83 11.09
C GLY A 106 -1.35 -12.80 10.29
N THR A 107 -2.22 -11.83 10.58
CA THR A 107 -3.44 -11.63 9.79
C THR A 107 -3.07 -11.05 8.42
N ARG A 108 -3.66 -11.62 7.36
CA ARG A 108 -3.56 -11.05 6.01
C ARG A 108 -4.37 -9.77 5.97
N LEU A 109 -3.69 -8.64 6.08
CA LEU A 109 -4.35 -7.36 6.32
C LEU A 109 -4.54 -6.53 5.05
N CYS A 110 -3.56 -6.55 4.19
CA CYS A 110 -3.52 -5.75 2.98
C CYS A 110 -2.67 -6.46 1.94
N GLN A 111 -2.43 -5.80 0.82
CA GLN A 111 -1.70 -6.42 -0.28
C GLN A 111 -0.91 -5.37 -1.04
N PHE A 112 0.16 -5.80 -1.72
CA PHE A 112 0.97 -4.88 -2.50
C PHE A 112 1.33 -5.44 -3.86
N ARG A 113 1.70 -4.54 -4.76
CA ARG A 113 2.38 -4.85 -6.00
C ARG A 113 3.41 -3.78 -6.29
N ILE A 114 4.36 -4.08 -7.16
CA ILE A 114 5.32 -3.10 -7.66
C ILE A 114 4.89 -2.61 -9.04
N ASN A 115 5.25 -1.37 -9.34
CA ASN A 115 4.99 -0.74 -10.63
C ASN A 115 6.25 -0.05 -11.09
N LYS A 116 6.40 0.11 -12.41
CA LYS A 116 7.48 0.93 -12.95
C LYS A 116 7.32 2.35 -12.47
N LYS A 117 8.43 2.98 -12.15
CA LYS A 117 8.45 4.40 -11.80
C LYS A 117 7.95 5.23 -12.96
N GLN A 118 7.33 6.35 -12.61
CA GLN A 118 6.97 7.37 -13.57
C GLN A 118 8.24 7.88 -14.28
N PRO A 119 8.16 8.14 -15.59
CA PRO A 119 9.29 8.75 -16.29
C PRO A 119 9.57 10.14 -15.76
N GLU A 120 10.79 10.65 -16.01
CA GLU A 120 11.12 12.02 -15.69
C GLU A 120 10.15 12.96 -16.41
N LEU A 121 9.56 13.89 -15.66
CA LEU A 121 8.58 14.84 -16.20
C LEU A 121 9.17 16.25 -16.17
N ILE A 122 8.88 16.99 -17.23
CA ILE A 122 9.21 18.40 -17.34
C ILE A 122 7.89 19.16 -17.50
N PHE A 123 7.67 20.16 -16.65
CA PHE A 123 6.48 21.00 -16.75
C PHE A 123 6.84 22.27 -17.52
N GLU A 124 6.25 22.42 -18.70
CA GLU A 124 6.44 23.61 -19.51
C GLU A 124 5.15 24.42 -19.51
N GLU A 125 5.24 25.63 -19.01
CA GLU A 125 4.09 26.53 -18.98
C GLU A 125 3.80 27.02 -20.41
N VAL A 126 2.55 26.95 -20.82
CA VAL A 126 2.11 27.44 -22.12
C VAL A 126 0.92 28.39 -21.93
N VAL A 127 0.76 29.31 -22.88
CA VAL A 127 -0.36 30.25 -22.82
C VAL A 127 -1.68 29.56 -23.11
N ASN A 128 -1.68 28.63 -24.05
CA ASN A 128 -2.88 27.88 -24.44
C ASN A 128 -2.55 26.41 -24.62
N LEU A 129 -3.47 25.55 -24.20
CA LEU A 129 -3.50 24.16 -24.61
C LEU A 129 -4.33 24.10 -25.90
N SER A 130 -3.88 23.32 -26.86
CA SER A 130 -4.46 23.34 -28.20
C SER A 130 -5.80 22.62 -28.31
N ASP A 131 -6.17 21.81 -27.37
CA ASP A 131 -7.34 20.96 -27.46
C ASP A 131 -8.61 21.63 -26.93
N LYS A 132 -9.74 21.18 -27.49
CA LYS A 132 -11.05 21.62 -27.05
C LYS A 132 -11.34 21.13 -25.63
N ASN A 133 -12.03 21.94 -24.83
CA ASN A 133 -12.44 21.58 -23.50
C ASN A 133 -13.32 20.33 -23.53
N ARG A 134 -12.94 19.33 -22.73
CA ARG A 134 -13.74 18.12 -22.60
C ARG A 134 -14.86 18.29 -21.58
N LYS A 135 -14.62 19.12 -20.53
CA LYS A 135 -15.47 19.26 -19.35
C LYS A 135 -15.54 17.97 -18.55
N GLY A 136 -15.44 18.04 -17.25
CA GLY A 136 -15.43 16.88 -16.37
C GLY A 136 -16.56 16.93 -15.36
N PHE A 137 -16.44 16.11 -14.36
CA PHE A 137 -17.33 16.07 -13.19
C PHE A 137 -18.81 15.86 -13.54
N GLY A 138 -19.08 14.85 -14.39
CA GLY A 138 -20.44 14.49 -14.74
C GLY A 138 -21.07 15.35 -15.85
N SER A 139 -20.29 16.26 -16.46
CA SER A 139 -20.82 17.11 -17.52
C SER A 139 -21.21 16.35 -18.78
N THR A 140 -20.68 15.15 -18.99
CA THR A 140 -20.99 14.28 -20.13
C THR A 140 -21.98 13.19 -19.80
N GLY A 141 -22.25 13.00 -18.53
CA GLY A 141 -23.12 11.95 -18.04
C GLY A 141 -24.45 12.47 -17.55
N VAL A 142 -25.22 11.59 -17.08
CA VAL A 142 -26.49 11.84 -16.46
C VAL A 142 -26.33 12.16 -15.00
#